data_4b72a1deaaffc4d0769407d9c7e01262
#
_entry.id   4b72a1deaaffc4d0769407d9c7e01262
#
_cell.length_a   1.000
_cell.length_b   1.000
_cell.length_c   1.000
_cell.angle_alpha   90.00
_cell.angle_beta   90.00
_cell.angle_gamma   90.00
#
_symmetry.space_group_name_H-M   'P 1'
#
loop_
_entity.id
_entity.type
_entity.pdbx_description
1 polymer ?
#
loop_
_entity_poly.entity_id
_entity_poly.type
_entity_poly.pdbx_seq_one_letter_code
_entity_poly.pdbx_strand_id
1 'polypeptide(L)'
;MENIPPIEPGGPGVQKGWASRYWDGCKPTCSWPSNIWDGKNPVPYVIARNCDMYNREMPTYFLDPRTSPTDPWNPPRYMGTQCAKESSTNDLRQLFRESVTYREHLLRNPQFPKDPNKDGAHTCFDLIPVAINDTLAYAFGATPGGEKSCGKCFQIQFDGGWDPHPAAPRVTHSALKGKTLIIMASNTGHDVGSGQFDIMIPGGGTGAFDCFSQQLGKSLLETNRGHRNGGLLTSCFWEDGVTGVQELRDAGWNATLEEWQACLRKKCRAVFSNIQNDPNGLLLKGCLWHADWYMAADNPTVLYKEIPCPQYFKDKYRSTIDTVPPPGCIGGADC
;
A
#
# COMPACT_ATOMS: atom_id res chain seq x y z
N MET A 1 -10.50 23.25 -6.05
CA MET A 1 -9.99 22.00 -6.68
C MET A 1 -8.70 22.35 -7.39
N GLU A 2 -7.61 21.66 -7.11
CA GLU A 2 -6.37 21.85 -7.85
C GLU A 2 -6.62 21.49 -9.32
N ASN A 3 -6.33 22.42 -10.22
CA ASN A 3 -6.43 22.18 -11.66
C ASN A 3 -5.15 21.47 -12.10
N ILE A 4 -5.22 20.16 -12.28
CA ILE A 4 -4.08 19.34 -12.74
C ILE A 4 -4.21 19.18 -14.24
N PRO A 5 -3.38 19.86 -15.05
CA PRO A 5 -3.45 19.77 -16.48
C PRO A 5 -3.07 18.36 -16.99
N PRO A 6 -3.62 17.91 -18.11
CA PRO A 6 -3.20 16.66 -18.74
C PRO A 6 -1.70 16.62 -19.02
N ILE A 7 -1.15 15.41 -19.10
CA ILE A 7 0.24 15.20 -19.50
C ILE A 7 0.34 15.28 -21.03
N GLU A 8 1.16 16.19 -21.53
CA GLU A 8 1.48 16.25 -22.95
C GLU A 8 2.55 15.22 -23.30
N PRO A 9 2.28 14.27 -24.23
CA PRO A 9 3.28 13.29 -24.65
C PRO A 9 4.55 13.99 -25.17
N GLY A 10 5.72 13.54 -24.69
CA GLY A 10 7.01 14.14 -25.06
C GLY A 10 7.33 15.45 -24.35
N GLY A 11 6.48 15.91 -23.44
CA GLY A 11 6.74 17.08 -22.60
C GLY A 11 7.92 16.86 -21.62
N PRO A 12 8.45 17.92 -21.02
CA PRO A 12 9.58 17.84 -20.09
C PRO A 12 9.28 16.90 -18.90
N GLY A 13 10.19 15.97 -18.64
CA GLY A 13 10.08 15.01 -17.53
C GLY A 13 9.03 13.92 -17.69
N VAL A 14 8.33 13.88 -18.83
CA VAL A 14 7.32 12.86 -19.13
C VAL A 14 8.00 11.54 -19.53
N GLN A 15 7.57 10.46 -18.90
CA GLN A 15 8.04 9.11 -19.15
C GLN A 15 6.86 8.18 -19.42
N LYS A 16 7.16 7.01 -20.00
CA LYS A 16 6.19 5.92 -20.19
C LYS A 16 6.38 4.90 -19.08
N GLY A 17 5.26 4.30 -18.65
CA GLY A 17 5.26 3.27 -17.62
C GLY A 17 3.98 2.45 -17.66
N TRP A 18 3.75 1.74 -16.58
CA TRP A 18 2.54 0.95 -16.38
C TRP A 18 2.22 0.84 -14.89
N ALA A 19 1.01 0.42 -14.54
CA ALA A 19 0.57 0.35 -13.16
C ALA A 19 0.03 -1.04 -12.81
N SER A 20 0.66 -1.70 -11.85
CA SER A 20 0.17 -2.89 -11.17
C SER A 20 -0.61 -2.52 -9.89
N ARG A 21 -0.97 -3.51 -9.10
CA ARG A 21 -1.74 -3.33 -7.86
C ARG A 21 -1.40 -4.38 -6.82
N TYR A 22 -1.44 -3.99 -5.55
CA TYR A 22 -1.22 -4.89 -4.42
C TYR A 22 -1.93 -4.41 -3.15
N TRP A 23 -2.05 -5.31 -2.18
CA TRP A 23 -2.37 -5.00 -0.80
C TRP A 23 -1.86 -6.14 0.09
N ASP A 24 -0.60 -6.09 0.46
CA ASP A 24 0.02 -7.08 1.33
C ASP A 24 -0.24 -6.83 2.82
N GLY A 25 -0.71 -5.62 3.18
CA GLY A 25 -0.97 -5.20 4.54
C GLY A 25 0.28 -4.94 5.38
N CYS A 26 1.47 -5.11 4.82
CA CYS A 26 2.73 -4.92 5.53
C CYS A 26 2.99 -3.44 5.83
N LYS A 27 3.82 -3.18 6.84
CA LYS A 27 4.30 -1.84 7.13
C LYS A 27 4.98 -1.26 5.89
N PRO A 28 4.54 -0.08 5.39
CA PRO A 28 5.12 0.50 4.20
C PRO A 28 6.62 0.79 4.34
N THR A 29 7.40 0.58 3.28
CA THR A 29 8.84 0.83 3.29
C THR A 29 9.18 2.26 3.73
N CYS A 30 8.38 3.23 3.32
CA CYS A 30 8.57 4.64 3.71
C CYS A 30 8.18 4.95 5.16
N SER A 31 7.71 3.96 5.91
CA SER A 31 7.52 4.03 7.36
C SER A 31 8.75 3.59 8.16
N TRP A 32 9.79 3.09 7.49
CA TRP A 32 11.03 2.70 8.13
C TRP A 32 12.00 3.88 8.16
N PRO A 33 12.44 4.35 9.34
CA PRO A 33 13.34 5.51 9.44
C PRO A 33 14.64 5.34 8.66
N SER A 34 15.20 4.13 8.64
CA SER A 34 16.41 3.79 7.89
C SER A 34 16.30 4.03 6.39
N ASN A 35 15.11 3.85 5.83
CA ASN A 35 14.88 4.00 4.39
C ASN A 35 14.70 5.45 3.95
N ILE A 36 14.53 6.36 4.92
CA ILE A 36 14.28 7.78 4.67
C ILE A 36 15.53 8.62 4.97
N TRP A 37 16.48 8.04 5.71
CA TRP A 37 17.66 8.73 6.20
C TRP A 37 18.90 8.35 5.37
N ASP A 38 19.44 9.26 4.57
CA ASP A 38 20.67 9.03 3.80
C ASP A 38 21.97 9.42 4.55
N GLY A 39 21.86 9.81 5.82
CA GLY A 39 22.98 10.22 6.68
C GLY A 39 23.61 11.57 6.33
N LYS A 40 23.20 12.22 5.25
CA LYS A 40 23.85 13.44 4.72
C LYS A 40 22.97 14.68 4.77
N ASN A 41 21.67 14.50 4.74
CA ASN A 41 20.73 15.60 4.82
C ASN A 41 19.61 15.25 5.80
N PRO A 42 19.23 16.16 6.71
CA PRO A 42 17.93 16.07 7.35
C PRO A 42 16.91 16.25 6.25
N VAL A 43 16.56 15.14 5.61
CA VAL A 43 15.61 15.17 4.51
C VAL A 43 14.30 15.64 5.10
N PRO A 44 13.57 16.53 4.44
CA PRO A 44 12.23 16.93 4.84
C PRO A 44 11.23 15.79 4.68
N TYR A 45 11.70 14.55 4.60
CA TYR A 45 10.87 13.38 4.45
C TYR A 45 10.24 13.05 5.77
N VAL A 46 8.98 13.09 5.70
CA VAL A 46 8.08 12.76 6.76
C VAL A 46 7.94 11.26 6.76
N ILE A 47 8.12 10.64 7.91
CA ILE A 47 7.89 9.21 8.09
C ILE A 47 6.43 8.91 7.72
N ALA A 48 6.22 7.95 6.82
CA ALA A 48 4.88 7.50 6.47
C ALA A 48 4.21 6.83 7.68
N ARG A 49 2.93 7.09 7.87
CA ARG A 49 2.16 6.41 8.91
C ARG A 49 2.12 4.91 8.71
N ASN A 50 2.14 4.20 9.81
CA ASN A 50 1.73 2.81 9.90
C ASN A 50 0.70 2.63 11.03
N CYS A 51 -0.06 1.57 10.98
CA CYS A 51 -1.18 1.35 11.87
C CYS A 51 -1.16 -0.06 12.48
N ASP A 52 -1.86 -0.21 13.61
CA ASP A 52 -2.20 -1.52 14.12
C ASP A 52 -3.35 -2.15 13.28
N MET A 53 -3.71 -3.37 13.61
CA MET A 53 -4.80 -4.09 12.93
C MET A 53 -6.19 -3.42 13.03
N TYR A 54 -6.35 -2.41 13.88
CA TYR A 54 -7.60 -1.63 14.04
C TYR A 54 -7.51 -0.26 13.38
N ASN A 55 -6.57 -0.07 12.45
CA ASN A 55 -6.34 1.19 11.75
C ASN A 55 -5.98 2.36 12.67
N ARG A 56 -5.40 2.10 13.84
CA ARG A 56 -4.89 3.13 14.74
C ARG A 56 -3.41 3.31 14.50
N GLU A 57 -2.97 4.56 14.42
CA GLU A 57 -1.57 4.86 14.18
C GLU A 57 -0.67 4.27 15.25
N MET A 58 0.39 3.58 14.83
CA MET A 58 1.43 3.02 15.67
C MET A 58 2.74 3.79 15.53
N PRO A 59 3.56 3.83 16.59
CA PRO A 59 4.94 4.24 16.48
C PRO A 59 5.67 3.41 15.41
N THR A 60 6.46 4.06 14.56
CA THR A 60 7.21 3.39 13.50
C THR A 60 8.49 2.74 14.02
N TYR A 61 8.95 3.20 15.18
CA TYR A 61 10.13 2.68 15.87
C TYR A 61 9.94 2.66 17.40
N PHE A 62 10.82 1.96 18.10
CA PHE A 62 10.86 1.90 19.57
C PHE A 62 12.30 1.86 20.06
N LEU A 63 12.53 2.31 21.29
CA LEU A 63 13.82 2.17 21.95
C LEU A 63 14.01 0.72 22.39
N ASP A 64 15.13 0.11 22.00
CA ASP A 64 15.50 -1.25 22.42
C ASP A 64 15.58 -1.31 23.97
N PRO A 65 14.73 -2.10 24.65
CA PRO A 65 14.69 -2.15 26.10
C PRO A 65 15.98 -2.71 26.75
N ARG A 66 16.84 -3.33 25.95
CA ARG A 66 18.13 -3.85 26.40
C ARG A 66 19.22 -2.78 26.46
N THR A 67 18.97 -1.60 25.88
CA THR A 67 19.93 -0.50 25.83
C THR A 67 19.69 0.51 26.95
N SER A 68 20.73 1.26 27.35
CA SER A 68 20.63 2.26 28.41
C SER A 68 21.39 3.53 28.06
N PRO A 69 20.81 4.73 28.32
CA PRO A 69 21.50 6.00 28.14
C PRO A 69 22.79 6.15 28.99
N THR A 70 22.90 5.36 30.06
CA THR A 70 24.02 5.45 31.01
C THR A 70 25.04 4.33 30.81
N ASP A 71 24.77 3.37 29.92
CA ASP A 71 25.71 2.28 29.62
C ASP A 71 26.54 2.61 28.37
N PRO A 72 27.83 2.93 28.49
CA PRO A 72 28.69 3.26 27.37
C PRO A 72 28.98 2.07 26.44
N TRP A 73 28.73 0.83 26.90
CA TRP A 73 28.95 -0.39 26.13
C TRP A 73 27.70 -0.84 25.37
N ASN A 74 26.54 -0.30 25.74
CA ASN A 74 25.26 -0.61 25.11
C ASN A 74 24.41 0.68 24.98
N PRO A 75 24.85 1.62 24.15
CA PRO A 75 24.19 2.92 23.99
C PRO A 75 22.76 2.76 23.44
N PRO A 76 21.90 3.76 23.61
CA PRO A 76 20.54 3.71 23.11
C PRO A 76 20.48 3.34 21.62
N ARG A 77 19.68 2.34 21.30
CA ARG A 77 19.43 1.88 19.93
C ARG A 77 17.93 1.85 19.69
N TYR A 78 17.54 2.32 18.52
CA TYR A 78 16.15 2.30 18.08
C TYR A 78 15.92 1.20 17.06
N MET A 79 14.75 0.58 17.13
CA MET A 79 14.35 -0.55 16.28
C MET A 79 13.01 -0.25 15.63
N GLY A 80 12.79 -0.73 14.42
CA GLY A 80 11.52 -0.57 13.72
C GLY A 80 10.43 -1.51 14.26
N THR A 81 9.21 -1.02 14.39
CA THR A 81 8.04 -1.89 14.59
C THR A 81 7.75 -2.69 13.32
N GLN A 82 7.34 -3.95 13.44
CA GLN A 82 7.13 -4.86 12.30
C GLN A 82 5.80 -5.57 12.40
N CYS A 83 5.24 -6.01 11.27
CA CYS A 83 4.19 -7.03 11.29
C CYS A 83 4.78 -8.41 11.59
N ALA A 84 3.95 -9.33 12.06
CA ALA A 84 4.42 -10.64 12.50
C ALA A 84 5.08 -11.47 11.40
N LYS A 85 4.75 -11.21 10.14
CA LYS A 85 5.25 -12.00 9.03
C LYS A 85 6.55 -11.46 8.43
N GLU A 86 6.82 -10.16 8.60
CA GLU A 86 8.10 -9.55 8.23
C GLU A 86 9.21 -9.95 9.22
N SER A 87 8.84 -10.23 10.48
CA SER A 87 9.79 -10.65 11.49
C SER A 87 10.24 -12.09 11.22
N SER A 88 11.44 -12.25 10.73
CA SER A 88 12.13 -13.56 10.71
C SER A 88 12.54 -14.04 12.10
N THR A 89 12.45 -13.17 13.10
CA THR A 89 12.81 -13.45 14.50
C THR A 89 11.68 -13.00 15.42
N ASN A 90 11.19 -13.91 16.24
CA ASN A 90 10.25 -13.59 17.34
C ASN A 90 10.83 -12.53 18.30
N ASP A 91 12.12 -12.32 18.28
CA ASP A 91 12.88 -11.47 19.19
C ASP A 91 12.50 -9.98 19.06
N LEU A 92 12.35 -9.43 17.86
CA LEU A 92 12.02 -8.02 17.68
C LEU A 92 10.63 -7.65 18.20
N ARG A 93 9.65 -8.54 18.01
CA ARG A 93 8.30 -8.34 18.53
C ARG A 93 8.24 -8.48 20.04
N GLN A 94 9.02 -9.39 20.60
CA GLN A 94 9.15 -9.51 22.04
C GLN A 94 9.78 -8.25 22.63
N LEU A 95 10.87 -7.75 22.05
CA LEU A 95 11.52 -6.50 22.45
C LEU A 95 10.57 -5.30 22.38
N PHE A 96 9.74 -5.23 21.31
CA PHE A 96 8.72 -4.19 21.21
C PHE A 96 7.75 -4.24 22.39
N ARG A 97 7.23 -5.41 22.76
CA ARG A 97 6.32 -5.57 23.92
C ARG A 97 6.96 -5.21 25.27
N GLU A 98 8.26 -5.37 25.39
CA GLU A 98 9.02 -5.01 26.58
C GLU A 98 9.34 -3.51 26.64
N SER A 99 9.21 -2.78 25.50
CA SER A 99 9.57 -1.39 25.37
C SER A 99 8.61 -0.44 26.12
N VAL A 100 9.11 0.74 26.44
CA VAL A 100 8.30 1.86 26.97
C VAL A 100 7.28 2.29 25.90
N THR A 101 7.69 2.33 24.64
CA THR A 101 6.86 2.70 23.49
C THR A 101 5.60 1.84 23.38
N TYR A 102 5.72 0.51 23.59
CA TYR A 102 4.57 -0.38 23.58
C TYR A 102 3.60 -0.10 24.73
N ARG A 103 4.14 0.14 25.94
CA ARG A 103 3.32 0.50 27.11
C ARG A 103 2.55 1.81 26.89
N GLU A 104 3.19 2.81 26.34
CA GLU A 104 2.54 4.08 25.98
C GLU A 104 1.46 3.88 24.91
N HIS A 105 1.71 3.02 23.92
CA HIS A 105 0.71 2.67 22.91
C HIS A 105 -0.52 1.99 23.55
N LEU A 106 -0.32 1.07 24.48
CA LEU A 106 -1.39 0.43 25.24
C LEU A 106 -2.20 1.42 26.09
N LEU A 107 -1.54 2.39 26.71
CA LEU A 107 -2.24 3.42 27.49
C LEU A 107 -3.13 4.30 26.61
N ARG A 108 -2.67 4.63 25.41
CA ARG A 108 -3.46 5.38 24.42
C ARG A 108 -4.58 4.54 23.79
N ASN A 109 -4.36 3.22 23.72
CA ASN A 109 -5.25 2.26 23.06
C ASN A 109 -5.52 1.04 23.94
N PRO A 110 -6.31 1.18 25.04
CA PRO A 110 -6.50 0.09 26.01
C PRO A 110 -7.16 -1.17 25.44
N GLN A 111 -7.80 -1.05 24.27
CA GLN A 111 -8.39 -2.17 23.53
C GLN A 111 -7.41 -2.84 22.55
N PHE A 112 -6.15 -2.41 22.51
CA PHE A 112 -5.14 -3.06 21.70
C PHE A 112 -4.97 -4.51 22.14
N PRO A 113 -5.06 -5.48 21.23
CA PRO A 113 -4.99 -6.87 21.62
C PRO A 113 -3.63 -7.20 22.23
N LYS A 114 -3.67 -7.82 23.40
CA LYS A 114 -2.46 -8.38 24.02
C LYS A 114 -2.00 -9.68 23.35
N ASP A 115 -2.64 -10.04 22.24
CA ASP A 115 -2.29 -11.21 21.44
C ASP A 115 -1.00 -10.93 20.64
N PRO A 116 0.05 -11.70 20.90
CA PRO A 116 1.32 -11.54 20.20
C PRO A 116 1.25 -11.69 18.68
N ASN A 117 0.19 -12.27 18.14
CA ASN A 117 0.01 -12.41 16.71
C ASN A 117 -0.73 -11.24 16.06
N LYS A 118 -1.16 -10.26 16.85
CA LYS A 118 -2.01 -9.14 16.42
C LYS A 118 -1.44 -7.75 16.71
N ASP A 119 -0.26 -7.71 17.34
CA ASP A 119 0.36 -6.48 17.83
C ASP A 119 1.37 -5.86 16.85
N GLY A 120 1.34 -6.25 15.60
CA GLY A 120 2.26 -5.79 14.57
C GLY A 120 1.86 -4.47 13.92
N ALA A 121 2.84 -3.87 13.23
CA ALA A 121 2.64 -2.69 12.40
C ALA A 121 2.24 -3.07 10.97
N HIS A 122 1.23 -2.42 10.47
CA HIS A 122 0.59 -2.70 9.18
C HIS A 122 0.37 -1.43 8.36
N THR A 123 0.03 -1.60 7.10
CA THR A 123 -0.53 -0.53 6.27
C THR A 123 -1.82 0.00 6.90
N CYS A 124 -1.95 1.32 7.01
CA CYS A 124 -3.20 1.95 7.46
C CYS A 124 -4.31 1.78 6.41
N PHE A 125 -5.53 1.44 6.86
CA PHE A 125 -6.66 1.24 5.94
C PHE A 125 -7.08 2.50 5.19
N ASP A 126 -6.80 3.67 5.70
CA ASP A 126 -7.13 4.95 5.07
C ASP A 126 -6.10 5.40 4.01
N LEU A 127 -5.07 4.60 3.73
CA LEU A 127 -4.19 4.76 2.58
C LEU A 127 -4.76 4.12 1.29
N ILE A 128 -6.07 3.90 1.26
CA ILE A 128 -6.79 3.43 0.07
C ILE A 128 -6.85 4.50 -1.01
N PRO A 129 -7.00 4.11 -2.29
CA PRO A 129 -7.26 5.06 -3.34
C PRO A 129 -8.64 5.71 -3.20
N VAL A 130 -8.74 6.97 -3.62
CA VAL A 130 -9.98 7.75 -3.59
C VAL A 130 -10.24 8.49 -4.90
N ALA A 131 -11.46 8.42 -5.41
CA ALA A 131 -11.89 9.25 -6.52
C ALA A 131 -12.16 10.68 -6.04
N ILE A 132 -11.55 11.67 -6.68
CA ILE A 132 -11.82 13.09 -6.46
C ILE A 132 -12.98 13.53 -7.35
N ASN A 133 -13.00 13.01 -8.58
CA ASN A 133 -14.10 13.13 -9.54
C ASN A 133 -13.97 11.99 -10.57
N ASP A 134 -14.75 12.02 -11.63
CA ASP A 134 -14.79 10.97 -12.65
C ASP A 134 -13.46 10.78 -13.41
N THR A 135 -12.60 11.79 -13.46
CA THR A 135 -11.36 11.79 -14.23
C THR A 135 -10.11 11.93 -13.37
N LEU A 136 -10.23 12.27 -12.09
CA LEU A 136 -9.11 12.44 -11.17
C LEU A 136 -9.28 11.58 -9.92
N ALA A 137 -8.25 10.85 -9.56
CA ALA A 137 -8.15 10.12 -8.30
C ALA A 137 -6.79 10.31 -7.62
N TYR A 138 -6.72 9.96 -6.36
CA TYR A 138 -5.52 9.94 -5.54
C TYR A 138 -5.28 8.53 -5.00
N ALA A 139 -4.01 8.11 -4.93
CA ALA A 139 -3.62 6.81 -4.37
C ALA A 139 -2.23 6.87 -3.72
N PHE A 140 -1.95 5.82 -2.96
CA PHE A 140 -0.61 5.52 -2.45
C PHE A 140 -0.09 4.25 -3.10
N GLY A 141 1.23 4.05 -3.11
CA GLY A 141 1.80 2.84 -3.68
C GLY A 141 3.32 2.81 -3.69
N ALA A 142 3.86 1.75 -4.28
CA ALA A 142 5.26 1.68 -4.64
C ALA A 142 5.47 2.35 -6.00
N THR A 143 6.55 3.11 -6.12
CA THR A 143 6.84 3.94 -7.30
C THR A 143 8.25 3.71 -7.81
N PRO A 144 8.55 4.05 -9.08
CA PRO A 144 9.91 4.01 -9.60
C PRO A 144 10.86 4.86 -8.76
N GLY A 145 12.13 4.42 -8.66
CA GLY A 145 13.17 5.16 -7.95
C GLY A 145 13.50 4.62 -6.54
N GLY A 146 12.82 3.58 -6.09
CA GLY A 146 13.09 2.93 -4.81
C GLY A 146 12.87 3.89 -3.62
N GLU A 147 13.65 3.72 -2.56
CA GLU A 147 13.51 4.48 -1.30
C GLU A 147 13.66 5.99 -1.47
N LYS A 148 14.40 6.43 -2.48
CA LYS A 148 14.55 7.86 -2.82
C LYS A 148 13.27 8.52 -3.31
N SER A 149 12.26 7.73 -3.64
CA SER A 149 10.93 8.23 -4.03
C SER A 149 9.99 8.44 -2.85
N CYS A 150 10.29 7.95 -1.65
CA CYS A 150 9.43 8.10 -0.48
C CYS A 150 8.93 9.53 -0.31
N GLY A 151 7.61 9.69 -0.22
CA GLY A 151 6.97 11.00 -0.06
C GLY A 151 6.89 11.86 -1.32
N LYS A 152 7.43 11.41 -2.46
CA LYS A 152 7.25 12.09 -3.75
C LYS A 152 5.90 11.75 -4.36
N CYS A 153 5.40 12.66 -5.20
CA CYS A 153 4.16 12.48 -5.92
C CYS A 153 4.39 12.45 -7.43
N PHE A 154 3.63 11.58 -8.07
CA PHE A 154 3.66 11.43 -9.52
C PHE A 154 2.26 11.60 -10.09
N GLN A 155 2.16 12.39 -11.14
CA GLN A 155 0.98 12.41 -11.99
C GLN A 155 1.09 11.26 -12.98
N ILE A 156 0.06 10.45 -13.05
CA ILE A 156 -0.11 9.33 -13.98
C ILE A 156 -1.32 9.64 -14.86
N GLN A 157 -1.17 9.53 -16.16
CA GLN A 157 -2.27 9.62 -17.12
C GLN A 157 -2.37 8.33 -17.91
N PHE A 158 -3.52 7.70 -17.85
CA PHE A 158 -3.78 6.46 -18.58
C PHE A 158 -3.95 6.73 -20.08
N ASP A 159 -3.21 5.98 -20.88
CA ASP A 159 -3.24 6.09 -22.34
C ASP A 159 -4.21 5.10 -23.02
N GLY A 160 -4.77 4.17 -22.25
CA GLY A 160 -5.72 3.14 -22.69
C GLY A 160 -5.06 1.84 -23.12
N GLY A 161 -3.73 1.73 -23.02
CA GLY A 161 -2.99 0.52 -23.34
C GLY A 161 -2.92 -0.47 -22.16
N TRP A 162 -2.35 -1.64 -22.41
CA TRP A 162 -2.17 -2.73 -21.47
C TRP A 162 -0.76 -3.29 -21.53
N ASP A 163 -0.08 -3.40 -20.40
CA ASP A 163 1.21 -4.09 -20.30
C ASP A 163 1.00 -5.60 -20.07
N PRO A 164 1.68 -6.52 -20.76
CA PRO A 164 2.73 -6.29 -21.77
C PRO A 164 2.25 -6.15 -23.21
N HIS A 165 0.95 -5.97 -23.44
CA HIS A 165 0.35 -5.92 -24.78
C HIS A 165 -0.31 -4.58 -25.10
N PRO A 166 0.47 -3.48 -25.19
CA PRO A 166 -0.10 -2.13 -25.36
C PRO A 166 -0.88 -1.94 -26.68
N ALA A 167 -0.60 -2.76 -27.69
CA ALA A 167 -1.30 -2.71 -28.98
C ALA A 167 -2.65 -3.45 -29.00
N ALA A 168 -3.00 -4.17 -27.94
CA ALA A 168 -4.25 -4.94 -27.82
C ALA A 168 -4.99 -4.53 -26.54
N PRO A 169 -5.49 -3.29 -26.44
CA PRO A 169 -6.16 -2.81 -25.23
C PRO A 169 -7.46 -3.55 -25.00
N ARG A 170 -7.72 -3.88 -23.72
CA ARG A 170 -9.02 -4.43 -23.31
C ARG A 170 -10.02 -3.31 -23.10
N VAL A 171 -11.30 -3.63 -23.08
CA VAL A 171 -12.37 -2.66 -22.82
C VAL A 171 -12.16 -1.87 -21.52
N THR A 172 -11.66 -2.52 -20.47
CA THR A 172 -11.33 -1.92 -19.15
C THR A 172 -10.25 -0.84 -19.28
N HIS A 173 -9.22 -1.07 -20.09
CA HIS A 173 -8.12 -0.14 -20.31
C HIS A 173 -8.54 1.03 -21.18
N SER A 174 -9.32 0.75 -22.24
CA SER A 174 -9.90 1.81 -23.09
C SER A 174 -10.78 2.75 -22.28
N ALA A 175 -11.52 2.25 -21.29
CA ALA A 175 -12.35 3.05 -20.38
C ALA A 175 -11.56 3.94 -19.43
N LEU A 176 -10.29 3.61 -19.15
CA LEU A 176 -9.39 4.45 -18.35
C LEU A 176 -8.76 5.60 -19.14
N LYS A 177 -8.77 5.54 -20.47
CA LYS A 177 -8.05 6.51 -21.30
C LYS A 177 -8.39 7.96 -20.96
N GLY A 178 -7.36 8.76 -20.71
CA GLY A 178 -7.47 10.17 -20.36
C GLY A 178 -7.74 10.46 -18.88
N LYS A 179 -8.05 9.43 -18.04
CA LYS A 179 -8.14 9.64 -16.59
C LYS A 179 -6.74 9.87 -16.00
N THR A 180 -6.70 10.63 -14.93
CA THR A 180 -5.48 11.00 -14.19
C THR A 180 -5.52 10.43 -12.79
N LEU A 181 -4.42 9.81 -12.39
CA LEU A 181 -4.18 9.39 -11.01
C LEU A 181 -2.95 10.13 -10.47
N ILE A 182 -3.08 10.75 -9.30
CA ILE A 182 -1.90 11.21 -8.55
C ILE A 182 -1.57 10.12 -7.54
N ILE A 183 -0.35 9.63 -7.58
CA ILE A 183 0.14 8.63 -6.64
C ILE A 183 1.28 9.19 -5.79
N MET A 184 1.21 8.98 -4.48
CA MET A 184 2.33 9.28 -3.58
C MET A 184 3.08 7.99 -3.24
N ALA A 185 4.40 8.06 -3.31
CA ALA A 185 5.28 6.97 -2.90
C ALA A 185 5.21 6.76 -1.39
N SER A 186 4.59 5.67 -0.97
CA SER A 186 4.52 5.21 0.43
C SER A 186 5.27 3.90 0.65
N ASN A 187 5.56 3.20 -0.44
CA ASN A 187 6.25 1.92 -0.43
C ASN A 187 7.25 1.84 -1.58
N THR A 188 8.11 0.85 -1.50
CA THR A 188 9.00 0.42 -2.59
C THR A 188 8.91 -1.10 -2.71
N GLY A 189 9.18 -1.65 -3.88
CA GLY A 189 9.24 -3.08 -4.08
C GLY A 189 10.54 -3.44 -4.81
N HIS A 190 11.20 -4.51 -4.41
CA HIS A 190 12.34 -5.04 -5.15
C HIS A 190 11.94 -5.54 -6.55
N ASP A 191 10.65 -5.83 -6.72
CA ASP A 191 10.01 -6.28 -7.95
C ASP A 191 9.37 -5.14 -8.75
N VAL A 192 9.41 -3.91 -8.23
CA VAL A 192 8.91 -2.73 -8.96
C VAL A 192 9.97 -2.25 -9.93
N GLY A 193 9.74 -2.54 -11.22
CA GLY A 193 10.65 -2.20 -12.30
C GLY A 193 10.68 -0.70 -12.65
N SER A 194 11.58 -0.35 -13.58
CA SER A 194 11.62 1.00 -14.12
C SER A 194 10.30 1.35 -14.80
N GLY A 195 9.70 2.48 -14.40
CA GLY A 195 8.40 2.94 -14.94
C GLY A 195 7.18 2.21 -14.39
N GLN A 196 7.34 1.24 -13.48
CA GLN A 196 6.23 0.55 -12.82
C GLN A 196 5.75 1.32 -11.61
N PHE A 197 4.43 1.40 -11.46
CA PHE A 197 3.74 1.87 -10.26
C PHE A 197 2.91 0.72 -9.71
N ASP A 198 3.12 0.35 -8.45
CA ASP A 198 2.31 -0.69 -7.81
C ASP A 198 1.34 -0.03 -6.83
N ILE A 199 0.08 0.09 -7.26
CA ILE A 199 -0.95 0.86 -6.55
C ILE A 199 -1.48 0.06 -5.37
N MET A 200 -1.52 0.67 -4.19
CA MET A 200 -2.12 0.07 -3.00
C MET A 200 -3.65 0.02 -3.14
N ILE A 201 -4.18 -1.14 -3.48
CA ILE A 201 -5.62 -1.38 -3.65
C ILE A 201 -6.03 -2.60 -2.84
N PRO A 202 -6.94 -2.49 -1.84
CA PRO A 202 -7.46 -3.66 -1.12
C PRO A 202 -8.00 -4.72 -2.08
N GLY A 203 -7.51 -5.95 -1.92
CA GLY A 203 -7.83 -7.04 -2.85
C GLY A 203 -6.96 -7.08 -4.11
N GLY A 204 -5.93 -6.24 -4.23
CA GLY A 204 -5.01 -6.20 -5.37
C GLY A 204 -4.02 -7.35 -5.44
N GLY A 205 -3.90 -8.15 -4.41
CA GLY A 205 -2.96 -9.25 -4.25
C GLY A 205 -2.02 -9.01 -3.07
N THR A 206 -1.63 -10.07 -2.37
CA THR A 206 -0.75 -9.97 -1.20
C THR A 206 0.73 -10.18 -1.54
N GLY A 207 1.04 -10.57 -2.76
CA GLY A 207 2.42 -10.78 -3.19
C GLY A 207 3.18 -11.79 -2.33
N ALA A 208 4.46 -11.52 -2.13
CA ALA A 208 5.35 -12.38 -1.33
C ALA A 208 5.10 -12.27 0.18
N PHE A 209 4.69 -11.09 0.66
CA PHE A 209 4.56 -10.76 2.07
C PHE A 209 3.09 -10.57 2.43
N ASP A 210 2.48 -11.57 3.04
CA ASP A 210 1.06 -11.53 3.41
C ASP A 210 0.90 -11.17 4.89
N CYS A 211 1.06 -9.90 5.22
CA CYS A 211 0.71 -9.36 6.53
C CYS A 211 -0.81 -9.10 6.63
N PHE A 212 -1.50 -9.02 5.49
CA PHE A 212 -2.91 -8.71 5.41
C PHE A 212 -3.81 -9.82 5.97
N SER A 213 -3.49 -11.08 5.68
CA SER A 213 -4.19 -12.21 6.31
C SER A 213 -4.13 -12.16 7.82
N GLN A 214 -2.99 -11.78 8.38
CA GLN A 214 -2.82 -11.60 9.82
C GLN A 214 -3.61 -10.40 10.34
N GLN A 215 -3.54 -9.25 9.65
CA GLN A 215 -4.25 -8.03 10.00
C GLN A 215 -5.77 -8.25 10.05
N LEU A 216 -6.32 -9.05 9.15
CA LEU A 216 -7.74 -9.38 9.11
C LEU A 216 -8.13 -10.62 9.92
N GLY A 217 -7.17 -11.41 10.39
CA GLY A 217 -7.43 -12.72 11.00
C GLY A 217 -8.05 -13.74 10.03
N LYS A 218 -7.75 -13.60 8.72
CA LYS A 218 -8.23 -14.45 7.64
C LYS A 218 -7.07 -15.07 6.87
N SER A 219 -7.31 -16.21 6.23
CA SER A 219 -6.30 -16.84 5.38
C SER A 219 -6.05 -16.04 4.10
N LEU A 220 -4.89 -16.25 3.47
CA LEU A 220 -4.56 -15.70 2.15
C LEU A 220 -5.64 -16.00 1.12
N LEU A 221 -6.17 -17.24 1.11
CA LEU A 221 -7.21 -17.65 0.18
C LEU A 221 -8.53 -16.90 0.40
N GLU A 222 -8.87 -16.59 1.68
CA GLU A 222 -10.05 -15.80 1.99
C GLU A 222 -9.90 -14.33 1.59
N THR A 223 -8.70 -13.76 1.71
CA THR A 223 -8.43 -12.36 1.36
C THR A 223 -8.23 -12.15 -0.14
N ASN A 224 -7.65 -13.11 -0.84
CA ASN A 224 -7.33 -13.02 -2.27
C ASN A 224 -8.19 -13.89 -3.17
N ARG A 225 -8.99 -14.79 -2.60
CA ARG A 225 -9.84 -15.71 -3.36
C ARG A 225 -9.10 -16.43 -4.51
N GLY A 226 -7.85 -16.82 -4.25
CA GLY A 226 -7.10 -17.72 -5.12
C GLY A 226 -5.90 -17.14 -5.86
N HIS A 227 -5.75 -15.84 -5.95
CA HIS A 227 -4.60 -15.25 -6.65
C HIS A 227 -3.74 -14.35 -5.76
N ARG A 228 -2.55 -14.88 -5.43
CA ARG A 228 -1.56 -14.17 -4.61
C ARG A 228 -1.08 -12.87 -5.25
N ASN A 229 -0.77 -12.90 -6.54
CA ASN A 229 -0.20 -11.75 -7.25
C ASN A 229 -1.26 -10.94 -8.02
N GLY A 230 -2.37 -11.54 -8.38
CA GLY A 230 -3.41 -10.87 -9.17
C GLY A 230 -4.63 -10.43 -8.39
N GLY A 231 -4.76 -10.88 -7.15
CA GLY A 231 -5.86 -10.54 -6.26
C GLY A 231 -7.23 -10.95 -6.77
N LEU A 232 -8.24 -10.20 -6.34
CA LEU A 232 -9.65 -10.50 -6.62
C LEU A 232 -10.02 -10.34 -8.11
N LEU A 233 -9.40 -9.41 -8.83
CA LEU A 233 -9.65 -9.22 -10.24
C LEU A 233 -9.25 -10.47 -11.03
N THR A 234 -8.08 -11.01 -10.75
CA THR A 234 -7.58 -12.22 -11.44
C THR A 234 -8.49 -13.42 -11.18
N SER A 235 -9.10 -13.50 -10.01
CA SER A 235 -10.06 -14.56 -9.70
C SER A 235 -11.40 -14.44 -10.44
N CYS A 236 -11.65 -13.34 -11.15
CA CYS A 236 -12.78 -13.26 -12.08
C CYS A 236 -12.55 -14.07 -13.36
N PHE A 237 -11.30 -14.18 -13.77
CA PHE A 237 -10.90 -14.81 -15.03
C PHE A 237 -10.23 -16.17 -14.85
N TRP A 238 -9.37 -16.30 -13.84
CA TRP A 238 -8.68 -17.54 -13.51
C TRP A 238 -9.41 -18.28 -12.40
N GLU A 239 -9.32 -19.60 -12.42
CA GLU A 239 -9.82 -20.43 -11.34
C GLU A 239 -9.19 -20.01 -10.02
N ASP A 240 -9.99 -19.75 -9.01
CA ASP A 240 -9.50 -19.25 -7.73
C ASP A 240 -8.95 -20.35 -6.79
N GLY A 241 -8.80 -21.58 -7.30
CA GLY A 241 -8.24 -22.72 -6.56
C GLY A 241 -9.02 -23.14 -5.30
N VAL A 242 -9.97 -22.31 -4.85
CA VAL A 242 -10.79 -22.54 -3.66
C VAL A 242 -12.20 -22.94 -4.02
N THR A 243 -12.84 -22.19 -4.90
CA THR A 243 -14.23 -22.41 -5.30
C THR A 243 -14.35 -23.09 -6.65
N GLY A 244 -13.28 -23.13 -7.44
CA GLY A 244 -13.29 -23.66 -8.82
C GLY A 244 -14.16 -22.84 -9.77
N VAL A 245 -14.64 -21.67 -9.34
CA VAL A 245 -15.56 -20.84 -10.13
C VAL A 245 -14.81 -19.75 -10.87
N GLN A 246 -14.96 -19.74 -12.18
CA GLN A 246 -14.49 -18.69 -13.08
C GLN A 246 -15.70 -17.92 -13.59
N GLU A 247 -16.00 -16.76 -13.02
CA GLU A 247 -17.23 -16.04 -13.35
C GLU A 247 -17.25 -15.52 -14.80
N LEU A 248 -16.09 -15.20 -15.37
CA LEU A 248 -15.95 -14.72 -16.74
C LEU A 248 -15.35 -15.75 -17.69
N ARG A 249 -15.36 -17.04 -17.32
CA ARG A 249 -14.75 -18.12 -18.10
C ARG A 249 -15.26 -18.18 -19.53
N ASP A 250 -16.57 -18.13 -19.69
CA ASP A 250 -17.21 -18.31 -21.00
C ASP A 250 -17.15 -17.04 -21.85
N ALA A 251 -17.12 -15.86 -21.22
CA ALA A 251 -16.95 -14.59 -21.89
C ALA A 251 -15.48 -14.34 -22.30
N GLY A 252 -14.52 -14.90 -21.54
CA GLY A 252 -13.09 -14.75 -21.78
C GLY A 252 -12.70 -13.27 -21.88
N TRP A 253 -11.79 -12.95 -22.80
CA TRP A 253 -11.36 -11.57 -23.07
C TRP A 253 -12.42 -10.69 -23.74
N ASN A 254 -13.52 -11.27 -24.18
CA ASN A 254 -14.66 -10.57 -24.81
C ASN A 254 -15.69 -10.10 -23.78
N ALA A 255 -15.47 -10.33 -22.50
CA ALA A 255 -16.35 -9.79 -21.46
C ALA A 255 -16.47 -8.27 -21.56
N THR A 256 -17.69 -7.78 -21.37
CA THR A 256 -17.99 -6.35 -21.37
C THR A 256 -17.40 -5.65 -20.13
N LEU A 257 -17.29 -4.34 -20.18
CA LEU A 257 -16.84 -3.54 -19.03
C LEU A 257 -17.72 -3.81 -17.81
N GLU A 258 -19.04 -3.85 -17.98
CA GLU A 258 -19.97 -4.10 -16.88
C GLU A 258 -19.79 -5.49 -16.26
N GLU A 259 -19.53 -6.53 -17.05
CA GLU A 259 -19.27 -7.87 -16.53
C GLU A 259 -18.00 -7.91 -15.69
N TRP A 260 -16.91 -7.25 -16.13
CA TRP A 260 -15.68 -7.13 -15.34
C TRP A 260 -15.92 -6.39 -14.01
N GLN A 261 -16.58 -5.25 -14.07
CA GLN A 261 -16.90 -4.45 -12.90
C GLN A 261 -17.84 -5.19 -11.93
N ALA A 262 -18.88 -5.83 -12.45
CA ALA A 262 -19.84 -6.59 -11.64
C ALA A 262 -19.17 -7.76 -10.90
N CYS A 263 -18.32 -8.52 -11.60
CA CYS A 263 -17.54 -9.59 -10.97
C CYS A 263 -16.67 -9.06 -9.84
N LEU A 264 -15.88 -8.02 -10.11
CA LEU A 264 -14.97 -7.47 -9.10
C LEU A 264 -15.73 -6.87 -7.91
N ARG A 265 -16.83 -6.12 -8.13
CA ARG A 265 -17.71 -5.63 -7.07
C ARG A 265 -18.24 -6.75 -6.17
N LYS A 266 -18.68 -7.87 -6.79
CA LYS A 266 -19.17 -9.04 -6.05
C LYS A 266 -18.07 -9.62 -5.16
N LYS A 267 -16.85 -9.79 -5.68
CA LYS A 267 -15.71 -10.32 -4.91
C LYS A 267 -15.28 -9.35 -3.81
N CYS A 268 -15.22 -8.04 -4.07
CA CYS A 268 -14.95 -7.04 -3.05
C CYS A 268 -15.93 -7.13 -1.88
N ARG A 269 -17.23 -7.21 -2.17
CA ARG A 269 -18.27 -7.36 -1.12
C ARG A 269 -18.14 -8.67 -0.36
N ALA A 270 -17.85 -9.77 -1.05
CA ALA A 270 -17.68 -11.07 -0.41
C ALA A 270 -16.51 -11.10 0.59
N VAL A 271 -15.42 -10.38 0.30
CA VAL A 271 -14.21 -10.34 1.16
C VAL A 271 -14.30 -9.26 2.23
N PHE A 272 -14.72 -8.05 1.87
CA PHE A 272 -14.56 -6.86 2.71
C PHE A 272 -15.84 -6.34 3.37
N SER A 273 -17.01 -6.92 3.09
CA SER A 273 -18.19 -6.59 3.88
C SER A 273 -18.04 -7.12 5.31
N ASN A 274 -18.40 -6.31 6.30
CA ASN A 274 -18.44 -6.71 7.71
C ASN A 274 -17.06 -7.12 8.30
N ILE A 275 -15.99 -6.43 7.92
CA ILE A 275 -14.70 -6.58 8.56
C ILE A 275 -14.76 -5.93 9.95
N GLN A 276 -14.60 -6.73 11.00
CA GLN A 276 -14.75 -6.31 12.40
C GLN A 276 -13.81 -5.17 12.79
N ASN A 277 -12.59 -5.18 12.29
CA ASN A 277 -11.56 -4.17 12.58
C ASN A 277 -11.53 -3.02 11.56
N ASP A 278 -12.48 -2.98 10.62
CA ASP A 278 -12.70 -1.89 9.68
C ASP A 278 -14.15 -1.38 9.72
N PRO A 279 -14.59 -0.78 10.83
CA PRO A 279 -15.97 -0.35 11.02
C PRO A 279 -16.42 0.73 10.03
N ASN A 280 -15.50 1.44 9.42
CA ASN A 280 -15.78 2.48 8.41
C ASN A 280 -15.85 1.92 6.97
N GLY A 281 -15.58 0.62 6.78
CA GLY A 281 -15.59 -0.04 5.48
C GLY A 281 -14.57 0.52 4.49
N LEU A 282 -13.40 0.95 4.96
CA LEU A 282 -12.37 1.56 4.13
C LEU A 282 -11.81 0.55 3.12
N LEU A 283 -11.56 -0.68 3.55
CA LEU A 283 -11.09 -1.74 2.67
C LEU A 283 -12.08 -2.03 1.54
N LEU A 284 -13.38 -2.10 1.88
CA LEU A 284 -14.42 -2.26 0.86
C LEU A 284 -14.45 -1.08 -0.11
N LYS A 285 -14.36 0.16 0.39
CA LYS A 285 -14.32 1.36 -0.45
C LYS A 285 -13.12 1.35 -1.40
N GLY A 286 -11.93 0.98 -0.90
CA GLY A 286 -10.73 0.87 -1.74
C GLY A 286 -10.83 -0.22 -2.80
N CYS A 287 -11.41 -1.37 -2.47
CA CYS A 287 -11.64 -2.45 -3.42
C CYS A 287 -12.69 -2.05 -4.48
N LEU A 288 -13.80 -1.44 -4.09
CA LEU A 288 -14.81 -0.95 -5.03
C LEU A 288 -14.28 0.16 -5.94
N TRP A 289 -13.35 1.00 -5.46
CA TRP A 289 -12.67 1.97 -6.32
C TRP A 289 -11.97 1.29 -7.51
N HIS A 290 -11.38 0.11 -7.33
CA HIS A 290 -10.78 -0.66 -8.41
C HIS A 290 -11.82 -1.07 -9.46
N ALA A 291 -12.99 -1.52 -9.01
CA ALA A 291 -14.08 -1.88 -9.93
C ALA A 291 -14.64 -0.65 -10.65
N ASP A 292 -14.88 0.44 -9.92
CA ASP A 292 -15.70 1.55 -10.38
C ASP A 292 -14.88 2.63 -11.08
N TRP A 293 -13.92 3.25 -10.38
CA TRP A 293 -13.12 4.34 -10.93
C TRP A 293 -11.98 3.84 -11.81
N TYR A 294 -11.30 2.77 -11.38
CA TYR A 294 -10.18 2.15 -12.10
C TYR A 294 -10.63 1.15 -13.18
N MET A 295 -11.95 1.07 -13.43
CA MET A 295 -12.58 0.30 -14.50
C MET A 295 -12.23 -1.19 -14.49
N ALA A 296 -11.93 -1.78 -13.35
CA ALA A 296 -11.43 -3.15 -13.23
C ALA A 296 -10.21 -3.42 -14.15
N ALA A 297 -9.37 -2.43 -14.39
CA ALA A 297 -8.21 -2.58 -15.26
C ALA A 297 -7.07 -3.35 -14.57
N ASP A 298 -6.27 -4.03 -15.40
CA ASP A 298 -5.13 -4.84 -15.03
C ASP A 298 -3.89 -4.38 -15.80
N ASN A 299 -2.87 -3.88 -15.10
CA ASN A 299 -1.63 -3.40 -15.68
C ASN A 299 -1.78 -2.40 -16.84
N PRO A 300 -2.57 -1.32 -16.69
CA PRO A 300 -2.70 -0.30 -17.74
C PRO A 300 -1.38 0.44 -17.97
N THR A 301 -1.11 0.78 -19.23
CA THR A 301 0.01 1.64 -19.60
C THR A 301 -0.31 3.10 -19.33
N VAL A 302 0.74 3.88 -19.04
CA VAL A 302 0.63 5.26 -18.58
C VAL A 302 1.73 6.16 -19.15
N LEU A 303 1.41 7.45 -19.20
CA LEU A 303 2.38 8.54 -19.17
C LEU A 303 2.50 9.04 -17.74
N TYR A 304 3.70 9.37 -17.28
CA TYR A 304 3.87 9.90 -15.93
C TYR A 304 4.98 10.95 -15.82
N LYS A 305 4.89 11.78 -14.80
CA LYS A 305 5.92 12.75 -14.39
C LYS A 305 5.85 13.01 -12.88
N GLU A 306 6.98 13.36 -12.26
CA GLU A 306 7.01 13.85 -10.89
C GLU A 306 6.35 15.24 -10.79
N ILE A 307 5.57 15.47 -9.74
CA ILE A 307 4.89 16.73 -9.45
C ILE A 307 4.96 17.09 -7.96
N PRO A 308 4.78 18.35 -7.58
CA PRO A 308 4.56 18.70 -6.17
C PRO A 308 3.34 17.96 -5.61
N CYS A 309 3.47 17.46 -4.36
CA CYS A 309 2.38 16.73 -3.74
C CYS A 309 1.20 17.63 -3.37
N PRO A 310 -0.03 17.28 -3.77
CA PRO A 310 -1.26 17.85 -3.22
C PRO A 310 -1.32 17.78 -1.69
N GLN A 311 -2.01 18.74 -1.07
CA GLN A 311 -2.13 18.82 0.39
C GLN A 311 -2.78 17.56 1.00
N TYR A 312 -3.74 16.97 0.30
CA TYR A 312 -4.37 15.70 0.71
C TYR A 312 -3.36 14.62 1.12
N PHE A 313 -2.30 14.46 0.33
CA PHE A 313 -1.29 13.44 0.63
C PHE A 313 -0.48 13.77 1.87
N LYS A 314 -0.12 15.05 2.06
CA LYS A 314 0.63 15.50 3.23
C LYS A 314 -0.14 15.21 4.52
N ASP A 315 -1.45 15.42 4.50
CA ASP A 315 -2.33 15.19 5.65
C ASP A 315 -2.52 13.70 5.95
N LYS A 316 -2.54 12.85 4.93
CA LYS A 316 -2.78 11.41 5.07
C LYS A 316 -1.51 10.58 5.28
N TYR A 317 -0.42 11.00 4.67
CA TYR A 317 0.81 10.24 4.67
C TYR A 317 1.59 10.35 5.97
N ARG A 318 1.65 11.54 6.50
CA ARG A 318 2.54 11.89 7.62
C ARG A 318 2.14 11.21 8.92
N SER A 319 3.14 10.57 9.60
CA SER A 319 2.98 10.16 10.99
C SER A 319 2.69 11.37 11.89
N THR A 320 1.73 11.22 12.78
CA THR A 320 1.40 12.22 13.80
C THR A 320 2.12 11.93 15.12
N ILE A 321 2.68 10.73 15.25
CA ILE A 321 3.38 10.25 16.45
C ILE A 321 4.88 10.46 16.30
N ASP A 322 5.45 10.02 15.19
CA ASP A 322 6.88 10.05 14.92
C ASP A 322 7.19 11.20 13.96
N THR A 323 7.68 12.32 14.48
CA THR A 323 7.91 13.52 13.68
C THR A 323 9.35 13.65 13.19
N VAL A 324 10.30 12.98 13.85
CA VAL A 324 11.73 13.02 13.52
C VAL A 324 12.32 11.64 13.80
N PRO A 325 13.18 11.09 12.92
CA PRO A 325 13.93 9.88 13.22
C PRO A 325 14.81 10.11 14.45
N PRO A 326 14.91 9.15 15.37
CA PRO A 326 15.75 9.28 16.53
C PRO A 326 17.24 9.36 16.14
N PRO A 327 18.07 10.09 16.91
CA PRO A 327 19.51 10.11 16.71
C PRO A 327 20.06 8.68 16.76
N GLY A 328 20.90 8.31 15.80
CA GLY A 328 21.51 6.99 15.75
C GLY A 328 20.77 5.96 14.86
N CYS A 329 19.62 6.27 14.32
CA CYS A 329 18.98 5.51 13.24
C CYS A 329 19.71 5.79 11.91
N ILE A 330 20.95 5.37 11.80
CA ILE A 330 21.75 5.54 10.58
C ILE A 330 21.87 4.17 9.91
N GLY A 331 21.07 3.98 8.88
CA GLY A 331 21.19 2.91 7.88
C GLY A 331 21.50 1.51 8.40
N GLY A 332 20.51 0.68 8.56
CA GLY A 332 20.61 -0.73 8.86
C GLY A 332 19.24 -1.36 9.11
N ALA A 333 19.18 -2.68 9.06
CA ALA A 333 17.97 -3.45 9.35
C ALA A 333 17.41 -3.22 10.78
N ASP A 334 18.13 -2.49 11.61
CA ASP A 334 17.83 -2.25 13.02
C ASP A 334 17.07 -0.94 13.29
N CYS A 335 16.78 -0.17 12.25
CA CYS A 335 15.88 0.99 12.30
C CYS A 335 14.72 0.83 11.32
#